data_f188d5f59a5ffcffb8b759a0e6780533
#
_entry.id   f188d5f59a5ffcffb8b759a0e6780533
#
_cell.length_a   1.000
_cell.length_b   1.000
_cell.length_c   1.000
_cell.angle_alpha   90.00
_cell.angle_beta   90.00
_cell.angle_gamma   90.00
#
_symmetry.space_group_name_H-M   'P 1'
#
loop_
_entity.id
_entity.type
_entity.pdbx_description
1 polymer ?
#
loop_
_entity_poly.entity_id
_entity_poly.type
_entity_poly.pdbx_seq_one_letter_code
_entity_poly.pdbx_strand_id
1 'polypeptide(L)'
;MRRAALPILLALLAGACSRGADEDAARRLPGAGAGDAGEPAAFDFERPLGALALDSDDVSRRLGSFEWTAGVEWSVSRQGDDAQRVRAVERHRIRQSATGDFDVSADVDPGLGPGSDAGKEVIRAGGMTYARAKYAPWRERPTDRGRDARRFRDESFSAPAAVLRHCGAVAATPAGEATVLGRPARRYRLSLAAAGADAPAAPARPAGAPEPDEDTSRRLAFLEGRIPTSLDGELLLDRSGAPLRVRIAAAFGVRDDPRVRTAVELSAQVKGLGGEVPAILPPKSPLPDARKPAGVAGALEAAGLRKKEEATPARAEPGDEPAE
;
A
#
# COMPACT_ATOMS: atom_id res chain seq x y z
N MET A 1 -28.04 -0.81 -20.76
CA MET A 1 -27.05 0.23 -20.42
C MET A 1 -26.70 0.35 -18.91
N ARG A 2 -27.04 -0.67 -18.06
CA ARG A 2 -26.90 -0.61 -16.58
C ARG A 2 -25.54 -1.10 -16.03
N ARG A 3 -24.57 -1.49 -16.87
CA ARG A 3 -23.35 -2.21 -16.44
C ARG A 3 -22.04 -1.40 -16.45
N ALA A 4 -22.04 -0.16 -16.89
CA ALA A 4 -20.79 0.59 -17.11
C ALA A 4 -20.18 1.25 -15.86
N ALA A 5 -20.96 1.59 -14.84
CA ALA A 5 -20.44 2.28 -13.65
C ALA A 5 -19.75 1.35 -12.66
N LEU A 6 -20.22 0.09 -12.55
CA LEU A 6 -19.68 -0.92 -11.64
C LEU A 6 -18.21 -1.30 -11.95
N PRO A 7 -17.84 -1.54 -13.23
CA PRO A 7 -16.46 -1.90 -13.55
C PRO A 7 -15.44 -0.77 -13.31
N ILE A 8 -15.84 0.49 -13.40
CA ILE A 8 -14.93 1.63 -13.14
C ILE A 8 -14.52 1.64 -11.67
N LEU A 9 -15.43 1.37 -10.75
CA LEU A 9 -15.14 1.37 -9.32
C LEU A 9 -14.27 0.17 -8.91
N LEU A 10 -14.54 -1.03 -9.44
CA LEU A 10 -13.70 -2.21 -9.21
C LEU A 10 -12.27 -1.98 -9.70
N ALA A 11 -12.12 -1.32 -10.84
CA ALA A 11 -10.82 -0.96 -11.41
C ALA A 11 -10.04 0.03 -10.53
N LEU A 12 -10.72 0.92 -9.83
CA LEU A 12 -10.08 1.85 -8.88
C LEU A 12 -9.56 1.14 -7.63
N LEU A 13 -10.30 0.15 -7.13
CA LEU A 13 -9.95 -0.60 -5.93
C LEU A 13 -8.83 -1.62 -6.15
N ALA A 14 -8.79 -2.27 -7.31
CA ALA A 14 -7.71 -3.19 -7.67
C ALA A 14 -6.34 -2.49 -7.76
N GLY A 15 -6.33 -1.16 -7.79
CA GLY A 15 -5.12 -0.34 -7.84
C GLY A 15 -4.24 -0.40 -6.61
N ALA A 16 -4.79 -0.65 -5.43
CA ALA A 16 -4.02 -0.76 -4.19
C ALA A 16 -3.22 -2.08 -4.09
N CYS A 17 -3.60 -3.10 -4.85
CA CYS A 17 -2.97 -4.44 -4.80
C CYS A 17 -2.23 -4.82 -6.09
N SER A 18 -2.23 -3.99 -7.15
CA SER A 18 -1.70 -4.41 -8.44
C SER A 18 -0.22 -4.06 -8.62
N ARG A 19 0.52 -5.07 -9.00
CA ARG A 19 1.88 -5.09 -9.51
C ARG A 19 2.14 -4.02 -10.57
N GLY A 20 2.46 -2.80 -10.16
CA GLY A 20 3.21 -1.88 -11.00
C GLY A 20 4.67 -2.31 -10.94
N ALA A 21 5.17 -2.96 -11.97
CA ALA A 21 6.58 -3.22 -12.13
C ALA A 21 7.27 -1.88 -12.40
N ASP A 22 7.77 -1.23 -11.37
CA ASP A 22 8.79 -0.20 -11.50
C ASP A 22 10.13 -0.95 -11.52
N GLU A 23 10.65 -1.24 -12.71
CA GLU A 23 11.96 -1.87 -12.89
C GLU A 23 13.11 -1.03 -12.30
N ASP A 24 12.92 0.26 -12.10
CA ASP A 24 13.90 1.14 -11.44
C ASP A 24 13.97 0.94 -9.91
N ALA A 25 12.95 0.41 -9.27
CA ALA A 25 13.01 0.02 -7.85
C ALA A 25 13.85 -1.25 -7.64
N ALA A 26 14.01 -2.08 -8.65
CA ALA A 26 14.81 -3.31 -8.59
C ALA A 26 16.32 -3.04 -8.56
N ARG A 27 16.79 -1.87 -8.97
CA ARG A 27 18.22 -1.49 -8.96
C ARG A 27 18.72 -0.94 -7.62
N ARG A 28 17.84 -0.61 -6.68
CA ARG A 28 18.24 -0.31 -5.31
C ARG A 28 18.18 -1.59 -4.47
N LEU A 29 19.17 -2.46 -4.63
CA LEU A 29 19.47 -3.45 -3.61
C LEU A 29 20.06 -2.69 -2.41
N PRO A 30 19.33 -2.47 -1.31
CA PRO A 30 19.97 -2.09 -0.07
C PRO A 30 20.71 -3.35 0.38
N GLY A 31 22.02 -3.29 0.33
CA GLY A 31 22.83 -4.23 1.10
C GLY A 31 22.25 -4.27 2.51
N ALA A 32 21.93 -5.46 3.00
CA ALA A 32 21.52 -5.68 4.35
C ALA A 32 22.71 -5.32 5.28
N GLY A 33 22.74 -4.07 5.67
CA GLY A 33 23.53 -3.60 6.78
C GLY A 33 22.59 -2.77 7.61
N ALA A 34 22.48 -3.04 8.90
CA ALA A 34 22.16 -2.01 9.87
C ALA A 34 23.32 -0.98 9.79
N GLY A 35 23.45 -0.34 8.63
CA GLY A 35 24.38 0.73 8.38
C GLY A 35 23.84 1.94 9.10
N ASP A 36 24.71 2.55 9.84
CA ASP A 36 24.67 3.86 10.44
C ASP A 36 23.48 4.68 9.94
N ALA A 37 22.40 4.71 10.72
CA ALA A 37 21.20 5.48 10.39
C ALA A 37 21.56 6.95 10.57
N GLY A 38 22.24 7.53 9.57
CA GLY A 38 22.58 8.93 9.53
C GLY A 38 21.34 9.78 9.82
N GLU A 39 21.56 10.92 10.42
CA GLU A 39 20.49 11.90 10.68
C GLU A 39 19.65 12.11 9.42
N PRO A 40 18.31 12.06 9.49
CA PRO A 40 17.47 12.19 8.32
C PRO A 40 17.76 13.53 7.61
N ALA A 41 17.91 13.51 6.30
CA ALA A 41 18.17 14.71 5.51
C ALA A 41 17.14 15.80 5.82
N ALA A 42 17.59 17.06 5.82
CA ALA A 42 16.72 18.20 6.03
C ALA A 42 15.57 18.18 5.00
N PHE A 43 14.35 18.43 5.48
CA PHE A 43 13.17 18.45 4.62
C PHE A 43 13.02 19.81 3.92
N ASP A 44 12.74 19.78 2.63
CA ASP A 44 12.47 20.99 1.84
C ASP A 44 11.00 21.41 1.98
N PHE A 45 10.73 22.38 2.81
CA PHE A 45 9.39 22.92 3.05
C PHE A 45 8.84 23.78 1.91
N GLU A 46 9.65 24.14 0.92
CA GLU A 46 9.17 24.78 -0.32
C GLU A 46 8.52 23.76 -1.25
N ARG A 47 8.78 22.47 -1.03
CA ARG A 47 8.18 21.34 -1.75
C ARG A 47 7.43 20.40 -0.81
N PRO A 48 6.37 20.87 -0.13
CA PRO A 48 5.73 20.12 0.94
C PRO A 48 5.12 18.79 0.50
N LEU A 49 4.73 18.64 -0.77
CA LEU A 49 4.23 17.37 -1.31
C LEU A 49 5.28 16.26 -1.32
N GLY A 50 6.57 16.59 -1.25
CA GLY A 50 7.67 15.64 -1.09
C GLY A 50 7.54 14.78 0.18
N ALA A 51 6.84 15.27 1.22
CA ALA A 51 6.54 14.50 2.42
C ALA A 51 5.71 13.25 2.15
N LEU A 52 4.89 13.26 1.12
CA LEU A 52 4.05 12.11 0.73
C LEU A 52 4.81 11.06 -0.10
N ALA A 53 6.05 11.37 -0.47
CA ALA A 53 6.96 10.43 -1.12
C ALA A 53 7.90 9.72 -0.11
N LEU A 54 7.87 10.11 1.17
CA LEU A 54 8.61 9.42 2.23
C LEU A 54 8.04 8.01 2.42
N ASP A 55 8.90 7.03 2.58
CA ASP A 55 8.48 5.71 3.01
C ASP A 55 8.29 5.65 4.55
N SER A 56 7.74 4.55 5.05
CA SER A 56 7.48 4.41 6.48
C SER A 56 8.77 4.34 7.33
N ASP A 57 9.89 3.91 6.77
CA ASP A 57 11.18 3.89 7.47
C ASP A 57 11.75 5.32 7.59
N ASP A 58 11.59 6.15 6.53
CA ASP A 58 11.92 7.59 6.58
C ASP A 58 11.12 8.31 7.65
N VAL A 59 9.82 8.03 7.71
CA VAL A 59 8.93 8.61 8.72
C VAL A 59 9.30 8.13 10.12
N SER A 60 9.64 6.85 10.28
CA SER A 60 10.08 6.30 11.57
C SER A 60 11.39 6.94 12.06
N ARG A 61 12.34 7.23 11.16
CA ARG A 61 13.57 7.98 11.52
C ARG A 61 13.28 9.39 12.03
N ARG A 62 12.17 10.01 11.58
CA ARG A 62 11.77 11.39 11.95
C ARG A 62 10.90 11.44 13.20
N LEU A 63 9.99 10.48 13.36
CA LEU A 63 8.98 10.47 14.42
C LEU A 63 9.30 9.49 15.56
N GLY A 64 10.18 8.52 15.35
CA GLY A 64 10.32 7.35 16.20
C GLY A 64 9.22 6.32 15.90
N SER A 65 8.73 5.62 16.93
CA SER A 65 7.57 4.76 16.78
C SER A 65 6.32 5.57 16.49
N PHE A 66 5.48 5.08 15.57
CA PHE A 66 4.22 5.74 15.24
C PHE A 66 3.11 4.75 14.87
N GLU A 67 1.87 5.18 15.06
CA GLU A 67 0.69 4.54 14.48
C GLU A 67 0.06 5.49 13.46
N TRP A 68 -0.17 4.97 12.24
CA TRP A 68 -0.79 5.67 11.13
C TRP A 68 -2.08 4.99 10.73
N THR A 69 -3.12 5.78 10.46
CA THR A 69 -4.36 5.28 9.88
C THR A 69 -4.71 6.10 8.65
N ALA A 70 -5.22 5.43 7.62
CA ALA A 70 -5.79 6.08 6.45
C ALA A 70 -7.12 5.43 6.07
N GLY A 71 -8.10 6.26 5.73
CA GLY A 71 -9.37 5.84 5.15
C GLY A 71 -9.54 6.54 3.82
N VAL A 72 -9.87 5.77 2.78
CA VAL A 72 -10.16 6.28 1.44
C VAL A 72 -11.56 5.82 1.07
N GLU A 73 -12.41 6.76 0.69
CA GLU A 73 -13.74 6.48 0.21
C GLU A 73 -13.88 6.97 -1.23
N TRP A 74 -14.18 6.04 -2.13
CA TRP A 74 -14.53 6.32 -3.50
C TRP A 74 -16.04 6.24 -3.68
N SER A 75 -16.60 7.17 -4.43
CA SER A 75 -17.99 7.09 -4.84
C SER A 75 -18.13 7.42 -6.34
N VAL A 76 -18.98 6.66 -7.00
CA VAL A 76 -19.35 6.90 -8.39
C VAL A 76 -20.86 7.10 -8.44
N SER A 77 -21.29 8.17 -9.10
CA SER A 77 -22.70 8.46 -9.31
C SER A 77 -22.93 8.86 -10.77
N ARG A 78 -24.17 8.65 -11.26
CA ARG A 78 -24.60 9.09 -12.58
C ARG A 78 -25.69 10.14 -12.42
N GLN A 79 -25.52 11.27 -13.05
CA GLN A 79 -26.51 12.36 -13.00
C GLN A 79 -27.89 11.87 -13.51
N GLY A 80 -28.93 12.13 -12.75
CA GLY A 80 -30.29 11.70 -13.04
C GLY A 80 -30.64 10.28 -12.58
N ASP A 81 -29.76 9.61 -11.84
CA ASP A 81 -30.00 8.28 -11.27
C ASP A 81 -29.34 8.16 -9.89
N ASP A 82 -30.00 8.73 -8.88
CA ASP A 82 -29.51 8.68 -7.48
C ASP A 82 -29.46 7.25 -6.90
N ALA A 83 -30.20 6.32 -7.52
CA ALA A 83 -30.18 4.91 -7.13
C ALA A 83 -28.91 4.16 -7.59
N GLN A 84 -28.08 4.76 -8.44
CA GLN A 84 -26.84 4.15 -8.94
C GLN A 84 -25.56 4.74 -8.30
N ARG A 85 -25.63 5.10 -7.03
CA ARG A 85 -24.42 5.47 -6.30
C ARG A 85 -23.72 4.20 -5.80
N VAL A 86 -22.53 3.95 -6.33
CA VAL A 86 -21.65 2.88 -5.83
C VAL A 86 -20.57 3.54 -4.96
N ARG A 87 -20.32 2.93 -3.81
CA ARG A 87 -19.34 3.39 -2.84
C ARG A 87 -18.38 2.25 -2.51
N ALA A 88 -17.11 2.56 -2.44
CA ALA A 88 -16.10 1.64 -1.97
C ALA A 88 -15.22 2.32 -0.93
N VAL A 89 -14.79 1.55 0.05
CA VAL A 89 -14.02 2.06 1.19
C VAL A 89 -12.77 1.21 1.39
N GLU A 90 -11.64 1.87 1.49
CA GLU A 90 -10.38 1.27 1.91
C GLU A 90 -9.99 1.83 3.28
N ARG A 91 -9.46 0.96 4.16
CA ARG A 91 -8.94 1.36 5.47
C ARG A 91 -7.57 0.75 5.66
N HIS A 92 -6.62 1.58 6.01
CA HIS A 92 -5.24 1.17 6.28
C HIS A 92 -4.89 1.53 7.72
N ARG A 93 -4.16 0.63 8.36
CA ARG A 93 -3.53 0.92 9.65
C ARG A 93 -2.10 0.38 9.62
N ILE A 94 -1.16 1.19 10.08
CA ILE A 94 0.24 0.84 10.22
C ILE A 94 0.66 1.18 11.64
N ARG A 95 1.28 0.23 12.31
CA ARG A 95 2.07 0.48 13.52
C ARG A 95 3.52 0.19 13.17
N GLN A 96 4.37 1.14 13.40
CA GLN A 96 5.81 1.06 13.13
C GLN A 96 6.57 1.33 14.42
N SER A 97 7.47 0.43 14.80
CA SER A 97 8.41 0.66 15.90
C SER A 97 9.67 1.36 15.40
N ALA A 98 10.37 2.06 16.30
CA ALA A 98 11.68 2.63 16.00
C ALA A 98 12.75 1.58 15.69
N THR A 99 12.54 0.32 16.10
CA THR A 99 13.45 -0.80 15.83
C THR A 99 13.24 -1.47 14.47
N GLY A 100 12.24 -1.00 13.70
CA GLY A 100 11.94 -1.52 12.36
C GLY A 100 10.93 -2.67 12.32
N ASP A 101 10.41 -3.11 13.47
CA ASP A 101 9.26 -4.01 13.50
C ASP A 101 7.98 -3.23 13.14
N PHE A 102 7.05 -3.88 12.46
CA PHE A 102 5.79 -3.24 12.07
C PHE A 102 4.63 -4.23 11.95
N ASP A 103 3.44 -3.68 12.03
CA ASP A 103 2.16 -4.33 11.80
C ASP A 103 1.36 -3.45 10.84
N VAL A 104 0.83 -4.04 9.79
CA VAL A 104 0.03 -3.34 8.80
C VAL A 104 -1.22 -4.13 8.45
N SER A 105 -2.35 -3.45 8.40
CA SER A 105 -3.60 -4.00 7.88
C SER A 105 -4.18 -3.09 6.81
N ALA A 106 -4.74 -3.70 5.76
CA ALA A 106 -5.55 -3.03 4.76
C ALA A 106 -6.85 -3.81 4.58
N ASP A 107 -7.96 -3.12 4.75
CA ASP A 107 -9.33 -3.63 4.53
C ASP A 107 -9.96 -2.89 3.37
N VAL A 108 -10.62 -3.62 2.48
CA VAL A 108 -11.33 -3.08 1.31
C VAL A 108 -12.76 -3.59 1.33
N ASP A 109 -13.71 -2.67 1.30
CA ASP A 109 -15.11 -2.91 1.06
C ASP A 109 -15.48 -2.33 -0.30
N PRO A 110 -15.66 -3.14 -1.35
CA PRO A 110 -16.00 -2.66 -2.68
C PRO A 110 -17.47 -2.21 -2.84
N GLY A 111 -18.26 -2.26 -1.76
CA GLY A 111 -19.68 -1.87 -1.81
C GLY A 111 -20.58 -2.79 -2.62
N LEU A 112 -20.19 -4.04 -2.83
CA LEU A 112 -20.92 -5.03 -3.62
C LEU A 112 -21.91 -5.87 -2.79
N GLY A 113 -22.04 -5.57 -1.50
CA GLY A 113 -22.92 -6.26 -0.57
C GLY A 113 -22.19 -7.10 0.49
N PRO A 114 -22.94 -7.77 1.37
CA PRO A 114 -22.35 -8.54 2.46
C PRO A 114 -21.41 -9.63 1.99
N GLY A 115 -20.23 -9.73 2.63
CA GLY A 115 -19.21 -10.73 2.32
C GLY A 115 -18.32 -10.41 1.11
N SER A 116 -18.49 -9.24 0.48
CA SER A 116 -17.60 -8.79 -0.60
C SER A 116 -16.32 -8.14 -0.08
N ASP A 117 -16.24 -7.89 1.23
CA ASP A 117 -15.09 -7.28 1.86
C ASP A 117 -13.87 -8.21 1.83
N ALA A 118 -12.73 -7.61 1.57
CA ALA A 118 -11.44 -8.29 1.51
C ALA A 118 -10.43 -7.54 2.38
N GLY A 119 -9.32 -8.18 2.67
CA GLY A 119 -8.27 -7.53 3.42
C GLY A 119 -7.02 -8.39 3.54
N LYS A 120 -5.97 -7.74 3.97
CA LYS A 120 -4.67 -8.36 4.23
C LYS A 120 -4.05 -7.76 5.47
N GLU A 121 -3.46 -8.61 6.27
CA GLU A 121 -2.68 -8.20 7.43
C GLU A 121 -1.28 -8.81 7.35
N VAL A 122 -0.29 -8.02 7.73
CA VAL A 122 1.12 -8.41 7.74
C VAL A 122 1.77 -7.90 9.00
N ILE A 123 2.49 -8.77 9.71
CA ILE A 123 3.32 -8.41 10.85
C ILE A 123 4.77 -8.77 10.51
N ARG A 124 5.69 -7.86 10.80
CA ARG A 124 7.11 -8.14 10.84
C ARG A 124 7.60 -7.88 12.25
N ALA A 125 8.06 -8.93 12.93
CA ALA A 125 8.53 -8.86 14.31
C ALA A 125 9.69 -9.83 14.52
N GLY A 126 10.77 -9.37 15.17
CA GLY A 126 11.94 -10.21 15.48
C GLY A 126 12.60 -10.81 14.23
N GLY A 127 12.59 -10.11 13.10
CA GLY A 127 13.16 -10.58 11.83
C GLY A 127 12.26 -11.54 11.04
N MET A 128 11.14 -12.00 11.61
CA MET A 128 10.17 -12.88 10.96
C MET A 128 9.03 -12.08 10.36
N THR A 129 8.46 -12.61 9.29
CA THR A 129 7.26 -12.04 8.62
C THR A 129 6.10 -13.00 8.76
N TYR A 130 4.95 -12.47 9.13
CA TYR A 130 3.68 -13.19 9.23
C TYR A 130 2.66 -12.48 8.35
N ALA A 131 1.86 -13.23 7.62
CA ALA A 131 0.83 -12.67 6.75
C ALA A 131 -0.45 -13.49 6.79
N ARG A 132 -1.59 -12.81 6.63
CA ARG A 132 -2.88 -13.46 6.39
C ARG A 132 -3.74 -12.62 5.46
N ALA A 133 -4.61 -13.28 4.71
CA ALA A 133 -5.79 -12.64 4.18
C ALA A 133 -6.82 -12.45 5.30
N LYS A 134 -7.72 -11.52 5.18
CA LYS A 134 -8.84 -11.32 6.12
C LYS A 134 -9.56 -12.65 6.34
N TYR A 135 -9.87 -12.97 7.59
CA TYR A 135 -10.51 -14.24 8.02
C TYR A 135 -9.68 -15.51 7.85
N ALA A 136 -8.46 -15.45 7.32
CA ALA A 136 -7.57 -16.61 7.20
C ALA A 136 -6.63 -16.73 8.41
N PRO A 137 -6.10 -17.92 8.71
CA PRO A 137 -5.08 -18.09 9.74
C PRO A 137 -3.78 -17.39 9.35
N TRP A 138 -3.02 -16.96 10.36
CA TRP A 138 -1.68 -16.42 10.17
C TRP A 138 -0.73 -17.48 9.61
N ARG A 139 0.14 -17.07 8.70
CA ARG A 139 1.20 -17.90 8.13
C ARG A 139 2.55 -17.22 8.25
N GLU A 140 3.56 -17.98 8.63
CA GLU A 140 4.95 -17.53 8.59
C GLU A 140 5.44 -17.39 7.14
N ARG A 141 6.29 -16.39 6.89
CA ARG A 141 6.94 -16.16 5.59
C ARG A 141 8.41 -15.78 5.76
N PRO A 142 9.27 -16.76 6.05
CA PRO A 142 10.69 -16.48 6.31
C PRO A 142 11.50 -16.16 5.06
N THR A 143 10.98 -16.48 3.86
CA THR A 143 11.78 -16.58 2.64
C THR A 143 11.98 -15.25 1.88
N ASP A 144 11.14 -14.25 2.08
CA ASP A 144 11.20 -12.98 1.35
C ASP A 144 12.06 -11.90 2.04
N ARG A 145 12.66 -12.23 3.19
CA ARG A 145 13.40 -11.27 4.05
C ARG A 145 12.59 -10.00 4.35
N GLY A 146 11.26 -10.09 4.33
CA GLY A 146 10.34 -8.99 4.60
C GLY A 146 10.19 -7.97 3.46
N ARG A 147 10.66 -8.23 2.23
CA ARG A 147 10.50 -7.31 1.09
C ARG A 147 9.04 -7.05 0.76
N ASP A 148 8.25 -8.11 0.56
CA ASP A 148 6.82 -7.98 0.26
C ASP A 148 6.04 -7.35 1.43
N ALA A 149 6.49 -7.61 2.67
CA ALA A 149 5.91 -6.99 3.86
C ALA A 149 6.17 -5.48 3.89
N ARG A 150 7.41 -5.04 3.66
CA ARG A 150 7.75 -3.61 3.58
C ARG A 150 7.02 -2.93 2.43
N ARG A 151 7.02 -3.55 1.25
CA ARG A 151 6.28 -3.01 0.11
C ARG A 151 4.80 -2.80 0.44
N PHE A 152 4.14 -3.78 1.05
CA PHE A 152 2.73 -3.66 1.44
C PHE A 152 2.50 -2.56 2.48
N ARG A 153 3.42 -2.41 3.45
CA ARG A 153 3.40 -1.32 4.42
C ARG A 153 3.51 0.05 3.72
N ASP A 154 4.49 0.20 2.83
CA ASP A 154 4.76 1.46 2.14
C ASP A 154 3.63 1.82 1.14
N GLU A 155 3.05 0.84 0.46
CA GLU A 155 1.84 1.01 -0.34
C GLU A 155 0.66 1.51 0.52
N SER A 156 0.45 0.92 1.71
CA SER A 156 -0.58 1.37 2.67
C SER A 156 -0.32 2.77 3.21
N PHE A 157 0.94 3.12 3.45
CA PHE A 157 1.33 4.46 3.91
C PHE A 157 1.12 5.50 2.81
N SER A 158 1.42 5.16 1.57
CA SER A 158 1.36 6.05 0.41
C SER A 158 -0.06 6.29 -0.15
N ALA A 159 -1.11 5.81 0.53
CA ALA A 159 -2.49 6.04 0.10
C ALA A 159 -2.81 7.52 -0.25
N PRO A 160 -2.35 8.54 0.52
CA PRO A 160 -2.54 9.94 0.13
C PRO A 160 -1.87 10.31 -1.19
N ALA A 161 -0.63 9.87 -1.41
CA ALA A 161 0.08 10.11 -2.67
C ALA A 161 -0.61 9.40 -3.84
N ALA A 162 -1.16 8.19 -3.61
CA ALA A 162 -1.91 7.46 -4.61
C ALA A 162 -3.16 8.23 -5.06
N VAL A 163 -3.92 8.80 -4.11
CA VAL A 163 -5.09 9.63 -4.43
C VAL A 163 -4.69 10.90 -5.18
N LEU A 164 -3.65 11.61 -4.75
CA LEU A 164 -3.21 12.84 -5.42
C LEU A 164 -2.75 12.60 -6.86
N ARG A 165 -2.15 11.45 -7.16
CA ARG A 165 -1.80 11.09 -8.56
C ARG A 165 -3.00 11.10 -9.51
N HIS A 166 -4.21 10.87 -9.00
CA HIS A 166 -5.43 10.98 -9.80
C HIS A 166 -5.82 12.43 -10.09
N CYS A 167 -5.39 13.38 -9.26
CA CYS A 167 -5.73 14.80 -9.40
C CYS A 167 -4.86 15.56 -10.43
N GLY A 168 -3.79 14.94 -10.96
CA GLY A 168 -2.86 15.62 -11.87
C GLY A 168 -1.96 16.60 -11.11
N ALA A 169 -1.84 17.84 -11.60
CA ALA A 169 -1.03 18.85 -10.96
C ALA A 169 -1.75 19.40 -9.70
N VAL A 170 -1.05 19.32 -8.57
CA VAL A 170 -1.54 19.78 -7.26
C VAL A 170 -0.65 20.89 -6.73
N ALA A 171 -1.28 21.98 -6.28
CA ALA A 171 -0.61 23.06 -5.55
C ALA A 171 -0.79 22.85 -4.04
N ALA A 172 0.28 23.12 -3.29
CA ALA A 172 0.27 23.14 -1.82
C ALA A 172 0.71 24.53 -1.36
N THR A 173 -0.19 25.27 -0.72
CA THR A 173 0.07 26.64 -0.26
C THR A 173 0.14 26.70 1.27
N PRO A 174 1.11 27.43 1.87
CA PRO A 174 1.16 27.59 3.32
C PRO A 174 -0.18 28.16 3.86
N ALA A 175 -0.68 27.58 4.95
CA ALA A 175 -1.96 27.97 5.56
C ALA A 175 -1.83 28.15 7.09
N GLY A 176 -0.62 28.43 7.58
CA GLY A 176 -0.34 28.69 8.98
C GLY A 176 0.18 27.47 9.74
N GLU A 177 -0.07 27.41 11.02
CA GLU A 177 0.40 26.38 11.94
C GLU A 177 -0.76 25.63 12.59
N ALA A 178 -0.46 24.46 13.12
CA ALA A 178 -1.39 23.60 13.86
C ALA A 178 -0.64 22.81 14.93
N THR A 179 -1.37 22.10 15.77
CA THR A 179 -0.80 21.12 16.70
C THR A 179 -1.46 19.77 16.47
N VAL A 180 -0.66 18.71 16.39
CA VAL A 180 -1.12 17.32 16.24
C VAL A 180 -0.41 16.47 17.28
N LEU A 181 -1.15 15.79 18.16
CA LEU A 181 -0.59 14.98 19.26
C LEU A 181 0.49 15.73 20.07
N GLY A 182 0.23 17.01 20.39
CA GLY A 182 1.17 17.87 21.11
C GLY A 182 2.38 18.36 20.30
N ARG A 183 2.55 17.96 19.04
CA ARG A 183 3.64 18.40 18.16
C ARG A 183 3.21 19.61 17.32
N PRO A 184 4.02 20.66 17.24
CA PRO A 184 3.78 21.76 16.31
C PRO A 184 3.92 21.27 14.88
N ALA A 185 3.01 21.70 14.02
CA ALA A 185 2.93 21.31 12.62
C ALA A 185 2.72 22.52 11.72
N ARG A 186 3.36 22.52 10.56
CA ARG A 186 3.06 23.46 9.47
C ARG A 186 1.86 22.95 8.69
N ARG A 187 0.92 23.84 8.42
CA ARG A 187 -0.28 23.56 7.66
C ARG A 187 -0.14 24.05 6.23
N TYR A 188 -0.55 23.20 5.29
CA TYR A 188 -0.64 23.52 3.87
C TYR A 188 -2.05 23.20 3.38
N ARG A 189 -2.61 24.09 2.55
CA ARG A 189 -3.82 23.85 1.81
C ARG A 189 -3.48 23.22 0.46
N LEU A 190 -4.22 22.16 0.09
CA LEU A 190 -4.06 21.46 -1.18
C LEU A 190 -5.19 21.89 -2.13
N SER A 191 -4.86 22.20 -3.38
CA SER A 191 -5.82 22.54 -4.42
C SER A 191 -5.32 22.07 -5.78
N LEU A 192 -6.19 22.02 -6.79
CA LEU A 192 -5.72 21.83 -8.17
C LEU A 192 -4.81 23.00 -8.53
N ALA A 193 -3.69 22.74 -9.18
CA ALA A 193 -2.87 23.78 -9.76
C ALA A 193 -3.65 24.48 -10.90
N ALA A 194 -3.31 25.75 -11.14
CA ALA A 194 -3.94 26.50 -12.23
C ALA A 194 -3.76 25.76 -13.57
N ALA A 195 -4.76 25.87 -14.45
CA ALA A 195 -4.73 25.29 -15.79
C ALA A 195 -3.46 25.75 -16.53
N GLY A 196 -2.60 24.81 -16.95
CA GLY A 196 -1.30 25.07 -17.58
C GLY A 196 -0.09 24.60 -16.75
N ALA A 197 -0.25 24.22 -15.49
CA ALA A 197 0.77 23.46 -14.81
C ALA A 197 0.84 22.04 -15.41
N ASP A 198 2.01 21.64 -15.87
CA ASP A 198 2.22 20.31 -16.46
C ASP A 198 1.78 19.23 -15.48
N ALA A 199 0.65 18.58 -15.77
CA ALA A 199 0.28 17.37 -15.10
C ALA A 199 1.36 16.32 -15.45
N PRO A 200 1.92 15.60 -14.47
CA PRO A 200 2.84 14.53 -14.81
C PRO A 200 2.17 13.59 -15.81
N ALA A 201 2.80 13.44 -16.98
CA ALA A 201 2.31 12.52 -18.01
C ALA A 201 2.15 11.13 -17.39
N ALA A 202 1.07 10.45 -17.74
CA ALA A 202 0.95 9.03 -17.39
C ALA A 202 2.20 8.31 -17.90
N PRO A 203 2.84 7.45 -17.08
CA PRO A 203 4.04 6.75 -17.52
C PRO A 203 3.74 5.99 -18.81
N ALA A 204 4.54 6.27 -19.85
CA ALA A 204 4.42 5.58 -21.12
C ALA A 204 4.65 4.06 -20.90
N ARG A 205 3.76 3.26 -21.45
CA ARG A 205 3.92 1.79 -21.40
C ARG A 205 5.19 1.38 -22.12
N PRO A 206 6.04 0.54 -21.51
CA PRO A 206 7.23 0.04 -22.17
C PRO A 206 6.87 -0.69 -23.49
N ALA A 207 7.64 -0.46 -24.54
CA ALA A 207 7.46 -1.19 -25.78
C ALA A 207 7.64 -2.70 -25.53
N GLY A 208 6.68 -3.51 -26.00
CA GLY A 208 6.69 -4.96 -25.82
C GLY A 208 6.13 -5.47 -24.49
N ALA A 209 5.58 -4.60 -23.64
CA ALA A 209 4.85 -5.05 -22.45
C ALA A 209 3.63 -5.90 -22.85
N PRO A 210 3.35 -7.03 -22.13
CA PRO A 210 2.20 -7.86 -22.43
C PRO A 210 0.88 -7.09 -22.31
N GLU A 211 -0.11 -7.43 -23.13
CA GLU A 211 -1.41 -6.76 -23.04
C GLU A 211 -1.96 -6.84 -21.61
N PRO A 212 -2.45 -5.72 -21.07
CA PRO A 212 -3.04 -5.72 -19.74
C PRO A 212 -4.33 -6.55 -19.73
N ASP A 213 -4.62 -7.18 -18.62
CA ASP A 213 -5.93 -7.79 -18.39
C ASP A 213 -7.07 -6.76 -18.46
N GLU A 214 -8.31 -7.24 -18.54
CA GLU A 214 -9.48 -6.39 -18.72
C GLU A 214 -9.63 -5.34 -17.59
N ASP A 215 -9.35 -5.72 -16.34
CA ASP A 215 -9.46 -4.82 -15.18
C ASP A 215 -8.36 -3.75 -15.20
N THR A 216 -7.14 -4.13 -15.57
CA THR A 216 -6.04 -3.17 -15.77
C THR A 216 -6.34 -2.23 -16.92
N SER A 217 -6.88 -2.71 -18.03
CA SER A 217 -7.26 -1.89 -19.18
C SER A 217 -8.33 -0.87 -18.84
N ARG A 218 -9.36 -1.27 -18.08
CA ARG A 218 -10.41 -0.37 -17.59
C ARG A 218 -9.86 0.71 -16.66
N ARG A 219 -8.92 0.33 -15.78
CA ARG A 219 -8.26 1.28 -14.88
C ARG A 219 -7.43 2.30 -15.66
N LEU A 220 -6.67 1.86 -16.65
CA LEU A 220 -5.89 2.75 -17.50
C LEU A 220 -6.82 3.70 -18.28
N ALA A 221 -7.90 3.20 -18.86
CA ALA A 221 -8.89 4.01 -19.54
C ALA A 221 -9.51 5.07 -18.61
N PHE A 222 -9.82 4.73 -17.34
CA PHE A 222 -10.25 5.70 -16.35
C PHE A 222 -9.17 6.75 -16.08
N LEU A 223 -7.92 6.32 -15.87
CA LEU A 223 -6.81 7.23 -15.62
C LEU A 223 -6.56 8.19 -16.79
N GLU A 224 -6.77 7.77 -18.02
CA GLU A 224 -6.63 8.58 -19.23
C GLU A 224 -7.86 9.50 -19.46
N GLY A 225 -9.05 8.99 -19.17
CA GLY A 225 -10.32 9.68 -19.42
C GLY A 225 -10.79 10.61 -18.30
N ARG A 226 -10.21 10.51 -17.09
CA ARG A 226 -10.64 11.35 -15.96
C ARG A 226 -10.26 12.81 -16.14
N ILE A 227 -11.12 13.68 -15.69
CA ILE A 227 -10.91 15.12 -15.67
C ILE A 227 -11.08 15.58 -14.22
N PRO A 228 -10.01 15.98 -13.51
CA PRO A 228 -10.13 16.56 -12.17
C PRO A 228 -10.97 17.84 -12.25
N THR A 229 -12.01 17.92 -11.44
CA THR A 229 -12.93 19.08 -11.41
C THR A 229 -12.79 19.89 -10.14
N SER A 230 -12.42 19.27 -9.04
CA SER A 230 -12.12 19.94 -7.78
C SER A 230 -11.12 19.16 -6.94
N LEU A 231 -10.38 19.86 -6.12
CA LEU A 231 -9.55 19.35 -5.04
C LEU A 231 -9.57 20.38 -3.91
N ASP A 232 -9.99 19.96 -2.74
CA ASP A 232 -9.79 20.67 -1.48
C ASP A 232 -9.12 19.73 -0.50
N GLY A 233 -8.04 20.18 0.14
CA GLY A 233 -7.32 19.33 1.04
C GLY A 233 -6.42 20.07 2.01
N GLU A 234 -5.92 19.32 2.99
CA GLU A 234 -5.01 19.79 4.03
C GLU A 234 -3.86 18.79 4.21
N LEU A 235 -2.65 19.32 4.33
CA LEU A 235 -1.46 18.57 4.71
C LEU A 235 -0.82 19.23 5.93
N LEU A 236 -0.62 18.45 7.01
CA LEU A 236 0.09 18.88 8.20
C LEU A 236 1.42 18.15 8.29
N LEU A 237 2.52 18.91 8.36
CA LEU A 237 3.88 18.40 8.48
C LEU A 237 4.49 18.82 9.80
N ASP A 238 5.17 17.92 10.48
CA ASP A 238 5.95 18.29 11.65
C ASP A 238 7.23 19.05 11.26
N ARG A 239 8.04 19.45 12.25
CA ARG A 239 9.29 20.19 12.03
C ARG A 239 10.34 19.40 11.23
N SER A 240 10.26 18.08 11.21
CA SER A 240 11.16 17.22 10.43
C SER A 240 10.65 16.97 9.01
N GLY A 241 9.46 17.46 8.65
CA GLY A 241 8.81 17.22 7.36
C GLY A 241 8.03 15.90 7.32
N ALA A 242 7.88 15.18 8.43
CA ALA A 242 7.04 13.99 8.45
C ALA A 242 5.54 14.36 8.38
N PRO A 243 4.73 13.65 7.58
CA PRO A 243 3.31 13.92 7.50
C PRO A 243 2.60 13.44 8.78
N LEU A 244 1.89 14.35 9.44
CA LEU A 244 1.09 14.06 10.65
C LEU A 244 -0.38 13.86 10.32
N ARG A 245 -0.90 14.58 9.33
CA ARG A 245 -2.29 14.46 8.85
C ARG A 245 -2.38 14.86 7.40
N VAL A 246 -3.23 14.15 6.67
CA VAL A 246 -3.62 14.48 5.30
C VAL A 246 -5.13 14.34 5.18
N ARG A 247 -5.78 15.33 4.60
CA ARG A 247 -7.19 15.27 4.19
C ARG A 247 -7.29 15.68 2.74
N ILE A 248 -8.08 14.95 1.97
CA ILE A 248 -8.30 15.21 0.56
C ILE A 248 -9.77 14.95 0.26
N ALA A 249 -10.41 15.90 -0.39
CA ALA A 249 -11.69 15.74 -1.05
C ALA A 249 -11.52 16.16 -2.50
N ALA A 250 -11.70 15.22 -3.44
CA ALA A 250 -11.53 15.51 -4.85
C ALA A 250 -12.68 14.93 -5.67
N ALA A 251 -13.00 15.60 -6.77
CA ALA A 251 -14.01 15.15 -7.71
C ALA A 251 -13.46 15.13 -9.14
N PHE A 252 -14.00 14.19 -9.92
CA PHE A 252 -13.60 13.95 -11.30
C PHE A 252 -14.81 13.80 -12.19
N GLY A 253 -14.77 14.38 -13.38
CA GLY A 253 -15.58 13.98 -14.52
C GLY A 253 -14.91 12.85 -15.31
N VAL A 254 -15.66 12.25 -16.22
CA VAL A 254 -15.17 11.28 -17.19
C VAL A 254 -15.38 11.83 -18.59
N ARG A 255 -14.32 11.87 -19.42
CA ARG A 255 -14.33 12.48 -20.75
C ARG A 255 -15.43 11.91 -21.64
N ASP A 256 -15.56 10.59 -21.64
CA ASP A 256 -16.44 9.86 -22.54
C ASP A 256 -17.89 9.73 -22.02
N ASP A 257 -18.12 10.06 -20.74
CA ASP A 257 -19.46 10.11 -20.13
C ASP A 257 -19.57 11.28 -19.14
N PRO A 258 -19.99 12.45 -19.61
CA PRO A 258 -20.10 13.65 -18.77
C PRO A 258 -21.16 13.56 -17.67
N ARG A 259 -22.02 12.53 -17.70
CA ARG A 259 -23.00 12.25 -16.64
C ARG A 259 -22.42 11.52 -15.46
N VAL A 260 -21.27 10.86 -15.65
CA VAL A 260 -20.57 10.14 -14.56
C VAL A 260 -19.75 11.12 -13.75
N ARG A 261 -19.90 11.05 -12.43
CA ARG A 261 -19.09 11.77 -11.46
C ARG A 261 -18.44 10.76 -10.54
N THR A 262 -17.15 10.93 -10.34
CA THR A 262 -16.39 10.17 -9.33
C THR A 262 -15.92 11.15 -8.28
N ALA A 263 -16.05 10.80 -7.01
CA ALA A 263 -15.48 11.57 -5.91
C ALA A 263 -14.63 10.65 -5.03
N VAL A 264 -13.63 11.24 -4.42
CA VAL A 264 -12.79 10.57 -3.42
C VAL A 264 -12.67 11.45 -2.17
N GLU A 265 -12.85 10.84 -1.03
CA GLU A 265 -12.55 11.42 0.27
C GLU A 265 -11.46 10.58 0.94
N LEU A 266 -10.41 11.24 1.40
CA LEU A 266 -9.32 10.62 2.13
C LEU A 266 -9.09 11.35 3.43
N SER A 267 -8.92 10.59 4.50
CA SER A 267 -8.42 11.08 5.78
C SER A 267 -7.34 10.14 6.27
N ALA A 268 -6.13 10.65 6.42
CA ALA A 268 -5.00 9.91 6.92
C ALA A 268 -4.31 10.70 8.04
N GLN A 269 -3.87 10.02 9.11
CA GLN A 269 -3.26 10.69 10.25
C GLN A 269 -2.45 9.77 11.13
N VAL A 270 -1.48 10.35 11.82
CA VAL A 270 -0.81 9.73 12.96
C VAL A 270 -1.79 9.69 14.14
N LYS A 271 -1.94 8.53 14.77
CA LYS A 271 -2.83 8.29 15.93
C LYS A 271 -2.08 8.15 17.25
N GLY A 272 -0.82 7.74 17.22
CA GLY A 272 0.03 7.57 18.39
C GLY A 272 1.49 7.74 18.03
N LEU A 273 2.30 8.14 18.99
CA LEU A 273 3.73 8.39 18.87
C LEU A 273 4.49 7.80 20.06
N GLY A 274 5.71 7.33 19.82
CA GLY A 274 6.61 6.86 20.88
C GLY A 274 6.00 5.75 21.73
N GLY A 275 5.97 5.93 23.03
CA GLY A 275 5.46 4.95 24.00
C GLY A 275 3.95 4.68 23.93
N GLU A 276 3.18 5.50 23.24
CA GLU A 276 1.74 5.26 23.00
C GLU A 276 1.50 4.17 21.94
N VAL A 277 2.52 3.83 21.14
CA VAL A 277 2.42 2.77 20.13
C VAL A 277 2.59 1.41 20.80
N PRO A 278 1.58 0.52 20.74
CA PRO A 278 1.69 -0.80 21.34
C PRO A 278 2.84 -1.61 20.76
N ALA A 279 3.48 -2.44 21.59
CA ALA A 279 4.52 -3.34 21.13
C ALA A 279 4.03 -4.27 20.01
N ILE A 280 4.87 -4.44 18.99
CA ILE A 280 4.57 -5.30 17.84
C ILE A 280 5.07 -6.70 18.16
N LEU A 281 4.14 -7.63 18.28
CA LEU A 281 4.40 -9.02 18.69
C LEU A 281 4.02 -9.97 17.56
N PRO A 282 4.72 -11.12 17.48
CA PRO A 282 4.29 -12.22 16.61
C PRO A 282 2.85 -12.65 16.91
N PRO A 283 2.09 -13.11 15.92
CA PRO A 283 0.76 -13.66 16.17
C PRO A 283 0.82 -14.95 16.96
N LYS A 284 -0.23 -15.26 17.70
CA LYS A 284 -0.33 -16.54 18.42
C LYS A 284 -0.50 -17.68 17.42
N SER A 285 0.30 -18.74 17.57
CA SER A 285 0.19 -20.01 16.81
C SER A 285 0.11 -19.82 15.28
N PRO A 286 1.08 -19.16 14.64
CA PRO A 286 1.08 -19.06 13.19
C PRO A 286 1.33 -20.43 12.56
N LEU A 287 0.69 -20.69 11.43
CA LEU A 287 0.98 -21.87 10.63
C LEU A 287 2.29 -21.67 9.87
N PRO A 288 3.14 -22.71 9.73
CA PRO A 288 4.31 -22.62 8.88
C PRO A 288 3.91 -22.34 7.44
N ASP A 289 4.78 -21.67 6.68
CA ASP A 289 4.53 -21.43 5.26
C ASP A 289 4.50 -22.79 4.53
N ALA A 290 3.36 -23.11 3.94
CA ALA A 290 3.20 -24.31 3.15
C ALA A 290 4.01 -24.27 1.83
N ARG A 291 4.49 -23.10 1.44
CA ARG A 291 5.41 -22.95 0.31
C ARG A 291 6.81 -23.26 0.79
N LYS A 292 7.23 -24.49 0.56
CA LYS A 292 8.68 -24.80 0.63
C LYS A 292 9.38 -23.75 -0.23
N PRO A 293 10.44 -23.09 0.26
CA PRO A 293 11.23 -22.26 -0.62
C PRO A 293 11.65 -23.16 -1.79
N ALA A 294 11.24 -22.81 -2.99
CA ALA A 294 11.84 -23.38 -4.17
C ALA A 294 13.28 -22.85 -4.19
N GLY A 295 14.17 -23.44 -3.41
CA GLY A 295 15.59 -23.30 -3.64
C GLY A 295 15.88 -23.74 -5.06
N VAL A 296 17.05 -23.44 -5.60
CA VAL A 296 17.47 -23.85 -6.96
C VAL A 296 17.12 -25.33 -7.21
N ALA A 297 17.26 -26.19 -6.21
CA ALA A 297 16.88 -27.60 -6.25
C ALA A 297 15.37 -27.82 -6.49
N GLY A 298 14.51 -27.10 -5.80
CA GLY A 298 13.05 -27.20 -5.97
C GLY A 298 12.56 -26.57 -7.28
N ALA A 299 13.20 -25.48 -7.75
CA ALA A 299 12.92 -24.94 -9.06
C ALA A 299 13.32 -25.88 -10.21
N LEU A 300 14.46 -26.55 -10.07
CA LEU A 300 14.91 -27.56 -11.03
C LEU A 300 14.01 -28.81 -11.04
N GLU A 301 13.51 -29.21 -9.88
CA GLU A 301 12.55 -30.33 -9.74
C GLU A 301 11.20 -29.97 -10.37
N ALA A 302 10.70 -28.74 -10.11
CA ALA A 302 9.46 -28.23 -10.71
C ALA A 302 9.58 -28.06 -12.24
N ALA A 303 10.79 -27.75 -12.74
CA ALA A 303 11.10 -27.69 -14.16
C ALA A 303 11.37 -29.07 -14.81
N GLY A 304 11.30 -30.16 -14.05
CA GLY A 304 11.61 -31.51 -14.53
C GLY A 304 13.10 -31.75 -14.83
N LEU A 305 13.97 -30.84 -14.41
CA LEU A 305 15.42 -30.89 -14.67
C LEU A 305 16.19 -31.66 -13.56
N ARG A 306 15.53 -32.03 -12.49
CA ARG A 306 16.07 -32.85 -11.43
C ARG A 306 15.04 -33.93 -11.05
N LYS A 307 15.45 -35.20 -11.12
CA LYS A 307 14.63 -36.31 -10.60
C LYS A 307 14.52 -36.20 -9.09
N LYS A 308 13.31 -36.40 -8.57
CA LYS A 308 13.08 -36.60 -7.15
C LYS A 308 13.91 -37.79 -6.72
N GLU A 309 14.87 -37.61 -5.82
CA GLU A 309 15.53 -38.72 -5.18
C GLU A 309 14.46 -39.49 -4.41
N GLU A 310 14.12 -40.69 -4.89
CA GLU A 310 13.31 -41.64 -4.12
C GLU A 310 14.00 -41.86 -2.76
N ALA A 311 13.28 -41.51 -1.72
CA ALA A 311 13.76 -41.80 -0.36
C ALA A 311 14.07 -43.30 -0.29
N THR A 312 15.34 -43.63 -0.24
CA THR A 312 15.80 -45.02 -0.01
C THR A 312 15.13 -45.49 1.26
N PRO A 313 14.29 -46.54 1.23
CA PRO A 313 13.65 -47.03 2.44
C PRO A 313 14.75 -47.34 3.45
N ALA A 314 14.63 -46.82 4.66
CA ALA A 314 15.53 -47.06 5.75
C ALA A 314 15.75 -48.59 5.86
N ARG A 315 16.98 -49.01 5.61
CA ARG A 315 17.42 -50.42 5.73
C ARG A 315 17.07 -50.85 7.14
N ALA A 316 16.14 -51.78 7.25
CA ALA A 316 15.81 -52.41 8.55
C ALA A 316 17.11 -53.00 9.10
N GLU A 317 17.52 -52.58 10.28
CA GLU A 317 18.60 -53.23 11.00
C GLU A 317 18.21 -54.68 11.28
N PRO A 318 19.11 -55.65 11.02
CA PRO A 318 18.85 -57.03 11.37
C PRO A 318 18.76 -57.16 12.90
N GLY A 319 17.58 -57.64 13.36
CA GLY A 319 17.34 -57.87 14.75
C GLY A 319 18.39 -58.78 15.36
N ASP A 320 18.87 -58.42 16.57
CA ASP A 320 19.65 -59.29 17.46
C ASP A 320 18.79 -60.52 17.79
N GLU A 321 19.24 -61.68 17.33
CA GLU A 321 18.75 -62.97 17.81
C GLU A 321 19.24 -63.15 19.26
N PRO A 322 18.36 -63.53 20.19
CA PRO A 322 18.78 -63.87 21.51
C PRO A 322 19.50 -65.25 21.49
N ALA A 323 20.75 -65.29 21.98
CA ALA A 323 21.50 -66.50 22.26
C ALA A 323 20.84 -67.26 23.43
N GLU A 324 20.59 -68.55 23.23
CA GLU A 324 20.27 -69.53 24.27
C GLU A 324 21.43 -69.73 25.30
#